data_383bf1ea8e1304441002369a33e33995
#
_entry.id   383bf1ea8e1304441002369a33e33995
#
_cell.length_a   1.000
_cell.length_b   1.000
_cell.length_c   1.000
_cell.angle_alpha   90.00
_cell.angle_beta   90.00
_cell.angle_gamma   90.00
#
_symmetry.space_group_name_H-M   'P 1'
#
loop_
_entity.id
_entity.type
_entity.pdbx_description
1 polymer ?
#
loop_
_entity_poly.entity_id
_entity_poly.type
_entity_poly.pdbx_seq_one_letter_code
_entity_poly.pdbx_strand_id
1 'polypeptide(L)'
;MRDLAHPPPSCETAPDGPRLAPARPSRIRIKTASEPWEFEQIHRLNYRTFVDEIPQHQANADGVLVDRFDRENTYIIALDGRRLVAMMAVRGTRPFSLDAKLPDLDAYLPAGRRLCEFRLLAVEPAHRAGRLLQPLIEGVWRHCESCGYDLAVMSGTTRQLKLYAHLGFVPFGPIVGTPGAEYQPMMLTRAAAQTVVRKVVGDAALPLTSRAAVTFLPGPVAVGPRVQAALGEAAASHRSAAFGEQFAAVQARLRALTGAAHVQLLLGSGTLANDVVAAQLSLHGGSGLILSNGEFGDRLIDHARRFALRFSDVRTSWGRPLDLAAVERRLDADTPAWLWFVQLETSTGVLNDAAALQAMCARRGVAVCIDAISSLGNLPIDLRHVQFATGASGKGLRAFPGIALVFHDSGAAPSGGRLPRYLDLEMYARDRGVPFTHSSNLIAALDAALRPEDWATRFAAVAAQTRWLRAGLERRGFVCVAAPEHQGAGIVTIALPSSMRSTEVAAALEGEGFVVAAHSAYLVDRNWIQVSVMASPSRDDLRGLIDALCRTAC
;
A
#
# COMPACT_ATOMS: atom_id res chain seq x y z
N MET A 1 78.29 22.16 -19.38
CA MET A 1 77.68 23.25 -20.08
C MET A 1 76.19 23.21 -19.74
N ARG A 2 75.79 23.85 -18.65
CA ARG A 2 75.29 25.20 -18.44
C ARG A 2 74.44 25.67 -19.61
N ASP A 3 73.12 25.70 -19.39
CA ASP A 3 72.34 26.85 -19.75
C ASP A 3 71.10 27.03 -18.87
N LEU A 4 70.92 28.20 -18.42
CA LEU A 4 69.96 28.80 -17.53
C LEU A 4 68.64 29.08 -18.32
N ALA A 5 67.49 28.67 -17.84
CA ALA A 5 66.23 29.21 -18.32
C ALA A 5 65.49 29.91 -17.17
N HIS A 6 65.17 31.18 -17.41
CA HIS A 6 64.49 32.13 -16.53
C HIS A 6 63.04 31.70 -16.23
N PRO A 7 62.47 32.00 -15.05
CA PRO A 7 61.05 31.81 -14.76
C PRO A 7 60.21 32.95 -15.40
N PRO A 8 58.95 32.65 -15.78
CA PRO A 8 58.07 33.70 -16.31
C PRO A 8 57.49 34.59 -15.18
N PRO A 9 57.01 35.81 -15.53
CA PRO A 9 56.62 36.85 -14.57
C PRO A 9 55.35 36.51 -13.82
N SER A 10 55.31 36.87 -12.53
CA SER A 10 54.17 36.80 -11.61
C SER A 10 53.01 37.66 -12.12
N CYS A 11 51.83 36.99 -12.28
CA CYS A 11 50.56 37.62 -12.54
C CYS A 11 49.98 38.13 -11.21
N GLU A 12 49.84 39.43 -11.06
CA GLU A 12 49.20 40.08 -9.93
C GLU A 12 47.74 39.65 -9.80
N THR A 13 47.36 39.18 -8.62
CA THR A 13 45.97 38.80 -8.25
C THR A 13 45.13 40.05 -8.09
N ALA A 14 44.07 40.18 -8.89
CA ALA A 14 43.00 41.14 -8.68
C ALA A 14 42.23 40.80 -7.38
N PRO A 15 41.66 41.78 -6.66
CA PRO A 15 41.01 41.54 -5.37
C PRO A 15 39.71 40.74 -5.54
N ASP A 16 39.56 39.71 -4.72
CA ASP A 16 38.35 38.87 -4.56
C ASP A 16 37.13 39.76 -4.29
N GLY A 17 36.18 39.76 -5.23
CA GLY A 17 34.83 40.26 -5.00
C GLY A 17 34.11 39.35 -4.01
N PRO A 18 33.07 39.82 -3.31
CA PRO A 18 32.41 39.03 -2.27
C PRO A 18 31.84 37.73 -2.86
N ARG A 19 32.39 36.59 -2.44
CA ARG A 19 31.84 35.25 -2.74
C ARG A 19 30.45 35.18 -2.14
N LEU A 20 29.42 35.13 -2.99
CA LEU A 20 28.08 34.77 -2.59
C LEU A 20 28.14 33.39 -1.92
N ALA A 21 27.83 33.36 -0.62
CA ALA A 21 27.70 32.13 0.13
C ALA A 21 26.66 31.20 -0.56
N PRO A 22 26.88 29.88 -0.63
CA PRO A 22 25.90 28.96 -1.23
C PRO A 22 24.57 29.13 -0.50
N ALA A 23 23.50 29.33 -1.27
CA ALA A 23 22.14 29.46 -0.75
C ALA A 23 21.83 28.24 0.14
N ARG A 24 21.58 28.50 1.43
CA ARG A 24 21.13 27.46 2.35
C ARG A 24 19.89 26.82 1.77
N PRO A 25 19.76 25.46 1.76
CA PRO A 25 18.54 24.80 1.30
C PRO A 25 17.35 25.35 2.09
N SER A 26 16.27 25.71 1.39
CA SER A 26 15.09 26.30 2.00
C SER A 26 14.53 25.31 3.05
N ARG A 27 14.46 25.74 4.32
CA ARG A 27 13.92 24.94 5.44
C ARG A 27 12.38 24.91 5.47
N ILE A 28 11.74 25.27 4.37
CA ILE A 28 10.27 25.33 4.29
C ILE A 28 9.69 23.93 4.26
N ARG A 29 8.82 23.63 5.22
CA ARG A 29 8.08 22.39 5.31
C ARG A 29 6.58 22.65 5.07
N ILE A 30 5.99 21.95 4.11
CA ILE A 30 4.54 21.96 3.84
C ILE A 30 3.88 20.79 4.54
N LYS A 31 2.79 21.03 5.25
CA LYS A 31 2.00 19.98 5.91
C LYS A 31 0.54 20.43 6.15
N THR A 32 -0.32 19.50 6.51
CA THR A 32 -1.61 19.82 7.14
C THR A 32 -1.40 20.18 8.60
N ALA A 33 -2.04 21.26 9.07
CA ALA A 33 -1.98 21.68 10.47
C ALA A 33 -2.62 20.61 11.38
N SER A 34 -1.95 20.30 12.48
CA SER A 34 -2.42 19.29 13.45
C SER A 34 -2.11 19.65 14.91
N GLU A 35 -1.17 20.57 15.14
CA GLU A 35 -0.69 20.90 16.48
C GLU A 35 -1.35 22.20 16.99
N PRO A 36 -1.72 22.31 18.30
CA PRO A 36 -2.36 23.50 18.84
C PRO A 36 -1.61 24.81 18.55
N TRP A 37 -0.28 24.81 18.66
CA TRP A 37 0.56 25.98 18.38
C TRP A 37 0.53 26.41 16.89
N GLU A 38 0.19 25.53 15.97
CA GLU A 38 0.03 25.83 14.55
C GLU A 38 -1.26 26.64 14.33
N PHE A 39 -2.37 26.23 15.01
CA PHE A 39 -3.64 26.95 14.95
C PHE A 39 -3.55 28.34 15.57
N GLU A 40 -2.80 28.51 16.67
CA GLU A 40 -2.54 29.84 17.23
C GLU A 40 -1.86 30.78 16.21
N GLN A 41 -0.88 30.28 15.47
CA GLN A 41 -0.21 31.05 14.43
C GLN A 41 -1.10 31.28 13.20
N ILE A 42 -1.97 30.32 12.83
CA ILE A 42 -2.97 30.48 11.79
C ILE A 42 -3.89 31.65 12.13
N HIS A 43 -4.46 31.70 13.33
CA HIS A 43 -5.36 32.75 13.76
C HIS A 43 -4.70 34.14 13.78
N ARG A 44 -3.42 34.21 14.14
CA ARG A 44 -2.64 35.46 14.08
C ARG A 44 -2.31 35.88 12.65
N LEU A 45 -1.98 34.93 11.76
CA LEU A 45 -1.74 35.24 10.35
C LEU A 45 -3.04 35.67 9.66
N ASN A 46 -4.18 35.06 9.99
CA ASN A 46 -5.50 35.50 9.57
C ASN A 46 -5.76 36.94 9.96
N TYR A 47 -5.51 37.29 11.21
CA TYR A 47 -5.71 38.65 11.70
C TYR A 47 -4.88 39.65 10.90
N ARG A 48 -3.57 39.45 10.81
CA ARG A 48 -2.68 40.33 10.04
C ARG A 48 -3.10 40.48 8.58
N THR A 49 -3.56 39.41 7.95
CA THR A 49 -3.93 39.42 6.54
C THR A 49 -5.32 40.05 6.32
N PHE A 50 -6.33 39.68 7.11
CA PHE A 50 -7.73 40.00 6.83
C PHE A 50 -8.33 41.10 7.75
N VAL A 51 -7.53 41.61 8.70
CA VAL A 51 -7.89 42.77 9.52
C VAL A 51 -6.91 43.92 9.23
N ASP A 52 -5.59 43.69 9.35
CA ASP A 52 -4.62 44.79 9.23
C ASP A 52 -4.31 45.16 7.76
N GLU A 53 -4.08 44.18 6.88
CA GLU A 53 -3.70 44.45 5.47
C GLU A 53 -4.91 44.60 4.55
N ILE A 54 -5.91 43.74 4.69
CA ILE A 54 -7.15 43.74 3.89
C ILE A 54 -8.30 43.84 4.87
N PRO A 55 -8.78 45.05 5.18
CA PRO A 55 -9.75 45.28 6.26
C PRO A 55 -11.13 44.72 5.93
N GLN A 56 -11.30 43.40 6.07
CA GLN A 56 -12.53 42.66 5.88
C GLN A 56 -13.27 42.38 7.19
N HIS A 57 -12.56 42.52 8.32
CA HIS A 57 -13.10 42.29 9.68
C HIS A 57 -12.71 43.45 10.60
N GLN A 58 -13.46 43.62 11.70
CA GLN A 58 -13.16 44.60 12.72
C GLN A 58 -11.91 44.19 13.53
N ALA A 59 -11.11 45.19 13.89
CA ALA A 59 -9.97 44.97 14.77
C ALA A 59 -10.43 44.59 16.19
N ASN A 60 -9.64 43.73 16.85
CA ASN A 60 -9.82 43.32 18.24
C ASN A 60 -8.51 43.45 19.03
N ALA A 61 -8.62 43.46 20.37
CA ALA A 61 -7.48 43.66 21.26
C ALA A 61 -6.52 42.45 21.30
N ASP A 62 -7.00 41.24 20.94
CA ASP A 62 -6.24 39.98 21.06
C ASP A 62 -5.32 39.76 19.86
N GLY A 63 -5.51 40.47 18.74
CA GLY A 63 -4.72 40.32 17.51
C GLY A 63 -4.87 38.93 16.87
N VAL A 64 -6.02 38.29 17.04
CA VAL A 64 -6.35 36.97 16.47
C VAL A 64 -7.69 37.00 15.73
N LEU A 65 -7.74 36.29 14.61
CA LEU A 65 -8.96 36.10 13.85
C LEU A 65 -9.22 34.59 13.64
N VAL A 66 -10.15 34.05 14.40
CA VAL A 66 -10.62 32.67 14.26
C VAL A 66 -11.69 32.62 13.18
N ASP A 67 -11.49 31.82 12.14
CA ASP A 67 -12.49 31.65 11.08
C ASP A 67 -13.74 30.94 11.63
N ARG A 68 -14.93 31.36 11.17
CA ARG A 68 -16.20 30.75 11.61
C ARG A 68 -16.31 29.25 11.34
N PHE A 69 -15.50 28.73 10.39
CA PHE A 69 -15.43 27.32 10.03
C PHE A 69 -14.11 26.68 10.45
N ASP A 70 -13.44 27.22 11.45
CA ASP A 70 -12.10 26.80 11.88
C ASP A 70 -12.00 25.30 12.13
N ARG A 71 -13.02 24.71 12.75
CA ARG A 71 -13.06 23.27 13.10
C ARG A 71 -13.30 22.36 11.90
N GLU A 72 -13.86 22.87 10.81
CA GLU A 72 -14.18 22.10 9.60
C GLU A 72 -13.19 22.37 8.46
N ASN A 73 -12.37 23.41 8.59
CA ASN A 73 -11.31 23.70 7.64
C ASN A 73 -10.13 22.74 7.80
N THR A 74 -9.60 22.27 6.68
CA THR A 74 -8.26 21.66 6.64
C THR A 74 -7.27 22.75 6.22
N TYR A 75 -6.35 23.10 7.11
CA TYR A 75 -5.32 24.11 6.81
C TYR A 75 -4.07 23.45 6.26
N ILE A 76 -3.68 23.78 5.03
CA ILE A 76 -2.38 23.43 4.45
C ILE A 76 -1.45 24.60 4.75
N ILE A 77 -0.37 24.30 5.47
CA ILE A 77 0.54 25.31 6.03
C ILE A 77 1.97 25.15 5.55
N ALA A 78 2.67 26.28 5.45
CA ALA A 78 4.10 26.34 5.21
C ALA A 78 4.81 26.83 6.48
N LEU A 79 5.78 26.07 6.94
CA LEU A 79 6.57 26.36 8.14
C LEU A 79 8.04 26.61 7.77
N ASP A 80 8.62 27.70 8.26
CA ASP A 80 10.07 27.91 8.34
C ASP A 80 10.52 27.59 9.78
N GLY A 81 11.06 26.40 9.97
CA GLY A 81 11.27 25.84 11.31
C GLY A 81 9.94 25.65 12.06
N ARG A 82 9.71 26.45 13.12
CA ARG A 82 8.44 26.50 13.87
C ARG A 82 7.59 27.74 13.58
N ARG A 83 7.98 28.57 12.62
CA ARG A 83 7.25 29.77 12.24
C ARG A 83 6.33 29.49 11.06
N LEU A 84 5.07 29.78 11.19
CA LEU A 84 4.10 29.77 10.11
C LEU A 84 4.37 30.96 9.17
N VAL A 85 4.59 30.68 7.88
CA VAL A 85 4.92 31.71 6.86
C VAL A 85 3.88 31.80 5.74
N ALA A 86 3.07 30.76 5.56
CA ALA A 86 1.93 30.79 4.65
C ALA A 86 0.90 29.71 5.01
N MET A 87 -0.33 29.90 4.57
CA MET A 87 -1.40 28.92 4.71
C MET A 87 -2.47 29.08 3.63
N MET A 88 -3.24 28.01 3.41
CA MET A 88 -4.51 28.01 2.72
C MET A 88 -5.48 27.03 3.38
N ALA A 89 -6.75 27.40 3.54
CA ALA A 89 -7.78 26.54 4.07
C ALA A 89 -8.55 25.87 2.92
N VAL A 90 -8.82 24.58 3.07
CA VAL A 90 -9.68 23.78 2.20
C VAL A 90 -10.86 23.27 3.03
N ARG A 91 -12.09 23.51 2.57
CA ARG A 91 -13.31 23.05 3.19
C ARG A 91 -14.06 22.11 2.25
N GLY A 92 -14.30 20.86 2.67
CA GLY A 92 -14.98 19.84 1.86
C GLY A 92 -16.45 19.64 2.21
N THR A 93 -16.96 20.30 3.25
CA THR A 93 -18.32 20.11 3.77
C THR A 93 -19.13 21.40 3.64
N ARG A 94 -20.35 21.31 3.13
CA ARG A 94 -21.30 22.44 3.11
C ARG A 94 -21.88 22.74 4.50
N PRO A 95 -22.39 23.99 4.74
CA PRO A 95 -22.43 25.10 3.79
C PRO A 95 -21.07 25.73 3.57
N PHE A 96 -20.74 26.11 2.33
CA PHE A 96 -19.57 26.93 2.01
C PHE A 96 -19.80 28.40 2.39
N SER A 97 -18.75 29.19 2.47
CA SER A 97 -18.92 30.63 2.66
C SER A 97 -19.61 31.27 1.46
N LEU A 98 -19.47 30.65 0.30
CA LEU A 98 -20.10 31.08 -0.94
C LEU A 98 -21.61 30.83 -0.97
N ASP A 99 -22.13 29.79 -0.29
CA ASP A 99 -23.58 29.53 -0.18
C ASP A 99 -24.35 30.72 0.46
N ALA A 100 -23.69 31.40 1.40
CA ALA A 100 -24.30 32.59 2.04
C ALA A 100 -24.24 33.83 1.17
N LYS A 101 -23.40 33.88 0.14
CA LYS A 101 -23.17 35.04 -0.73
C LYS A 101 -23.89 34.90 -2.08
N LEU A 102 -24.07 33.67 -2.56
CA LEU A 102 -24.68 33.35 -3.83
C LEU A 102 -25.80 32.32 -3.60
N PRO A 103 -27.06 32.76 -3.47
CA PRO A 103 -28.21 31.85 -3.41
C PRO A 103 -28.23 30.95 -4.64
N ASP A 104 -28.66 29.70 -4.46
CA ASP A 104 -28.73 28.69 -5.50
C ASP A 104 -27.36 28.37 -6.19
N LEU A 105 -26.29 28.34 -5.39
CA LEU A 105 -24.94 28.05 -5.87
C LEU A 105 -24.90 26.86 -6.85
N ASP A 106 -25.69 25.81 -6.61
CA ASP A 106 -25.74 24.60 -7.42
C ASP A 106 -26.25 24.83 -8.85
N ALA A 107 -27.04 25.89 -9.09
CA ALA A 107 -27.51 26.24 -10.42
C ALA A 107 -26.37 26.72 -11.36
N TYR A 108 -25.26 27.14 -10.78
CA TYR A 108 -24.08 27.61 -11.52
C TYR A 108 -22.98 26.55 -11.67
N LEU A 109 -23.09 25.42 -10.98
CA LEU A 109 -22.05 24.42 -10.94
C LEU A 109 -22.43 23.15 -11.70
N PRO A 110 -21.47 22.44 -12.31
CA PRO A 110 -21.74 21.14 -12.94
C PRO A 110 -22.26 20.13 -11.91
N ALA A 111 -23.36 19.46 -12.22
CA ALA A 111 -23.97 18.46 -11.35
C ALA A 111 -23.04 17.26 -11.12
N GLY A 112 -23.19 16.60 -9.97
CA GLY A 112 -22.50 15.35 -9.63
C GLY A 112 -21.01 15.50 -9.34
N ARG A 113 -20.52 16.70 -9.06
CA ARG A 113 -19.14 16.99 -8.70
C ARG A 113 -18.90 16.91 -7.19
N ARG A 114 -17.72 16.39 -6.80
CA ARG A 114 -17.26 16.44 -5.42
C ARG A 114 -16.55 17.76 -5.17
N LEU A 115 -17.24 18.64 -4.45
CA LEU A 115 -16.85 20.04 -4.28
C LEU A 115 -15.95 20.24 -3.07
N CYS A 116 -15.04 21.22 -3.16
CA CYS A 116 -14.42 21.87 -2.00
C CYS A 116 -14.39 23.38 -2.18
N GLU A 117 -14.27 24.13 -1.08
CA GLU A 117 -14.07 25.58 -1.07
C GLU A 117 -12.64 25.92 -0.64
N PHE A 118 -11.94 26.74 -1.46
CA PHE A 118 -10.65 27.31 -1.09
C PHE A 118 -10.85 28.66 -0.40
N ARG A 119 -10.16 28.82 0.72
CA ARG A 119 -10.34 29.95 1.61
C ARG A 119 -9.02 30.39 2.23
N LEU A 120 -8.96 31.61 2.72
CA LEU A 120 -7.93 32.11 3.64
C LEU A 120 -6.49 31.90 3.12
N LEU A 121 -6.25 32.16 1.82
CA LEU A 121 -4.87 32.19 1.33
C LEU A 121 -4.16 33.39 1.96
N ALA A 122 -3.22 33.13 2.83
CA ALA A 122 -2.38 34.11 3.50
C ALA A 122 -0.91 33.75 3.40
N VAL A 123 -0.08 34.76 3.07
CA VAL A 123 1.38 34.62 2.96
C VAL A 123 2.02 35.81 3.66
N GLU A 124 2.95 35.54 4.57
CA GLU A 124 3.75 36.58 5.25
C GLU A 124 4.42 37.51 4.23
N PRO A 125 4.39 38.83 4.41
CA PRO A 125 4.95 39.80 3.45
C PRO A 125 6.36 39.50 3.00
N ALA A 126 7.24 39.10 3.94
CA ALA A 126 8.62 38.77 3.66
C ALA A 126 8.83 37.56 2.72
N HIS A 127 7.78 36.74 2.53
CA HIS A 127 7.84 35.52 1.71
C HIS A 127 7.06 35.61 0.39
N ARG A 128 6.40 36.75 0.10
CA ARG A 128 5.55 36.93 -1.10
C ARG A 128 6.34 36.99 -2.40
N ALA A 129 7.55 37.53 -2.36
CA ALA A 129 8.44 37.62 -3.53
C ALA A 129 9.22 36.32 -3.80
N GLY A 130 9.09 35.32 -2.95
CA GLY A 130 9.81 34.05 -3.02
C GLY A 130 9.04 32.92 -3.72
N ARG A 131 9.69 31.75 -3.79
CA ARG A 131 9.13 30.53 -4.41
C ARG A 131 8.19 29.77 -3.47
N LEU A 132 7.61 30.41 -2.43
CA LEU A 132 6.80 29.75 -1.40
C LEU A 132 5.42 29.33 -1.90
N LEU A 133 4.84 30.08 -2.82
CA LEU A 133 3.49 29.80 -3.34
C LEU A 133 3.44 28.46 -4.08
N GLN A 134 4.50 28.10 -4.78
CA GLN A 134 4.62 26.86 -5.53
C GLN A 134 4.47 25.61 -4.64
N PRO A 135 5.27 25.37 -3.58
CA PRO A 135 5.10 24.20 -2.72
C PRO A 135 3.80 24.24 -1.91
N LEU A 136 3.25 25.43 -1.59
CA LEU A 136 1.94 25.52 -0.95
C LEU A 136 0.82 25.04 -1.87
N ILE A 137 0.80 25.47 -3.14
CA ILE A 137 -0.16 25.00 -4.17
C ILE A 137 -0.03 23.49 -4.36
N GLU A 138 1.17 22.95 -4.39
CA GLU A 138 1.41 21.51 -4.47
C GLU A 138 0.81 20.77 -3.26
N GLY A 139 0.99 21.28 -2.04
CA GLY A 139 0.40 20.72 -0.83
C GLY A 139 -1.11 20.72 -0.85
N VAL A 140 -1.74 21.82 -1.31
CA VAL A 140 -3.20 21.93 -1.49
C VAL A 140 -3.68 20.95 -2.55
N TRP A 141 -2.99 20.86 -3.67
CA TRP A 141 -3.31 19.92 -4.73
C TRP A 141 -3.29 18.46 -4.22
N ARG A 142 -2.24 18.04 -3.53
CA ARG A 142 -2.13 16.70 -2.92
C ARG A 142 -3.30 16.41 -1.96
N HIS A 143 -3.67 17.38 -1.15
CA HIS A 143 -4.82 17.22 -0.25
C HIS A 143 -6.12 17.04 -1.04
N CYS A 144 -6.39 17.87 -2.04
CA CYS A 144 -7.59 17.77 -2.88
C CYS A 144 -7.68 16.41 -3.60
N GLU A 145 -6.55 15.93 -4.12
CA GLU A 145 -6.47 14.60 -4.77
C GLU A 145 -6.76 13.47 -3.77
N SER A 146 -6.16 13.51 -2.57
CA SER A 146 -6.39 12.48 -1.54
C SER A 146 -7.85 12.43 -1.07
N CYS A 147 -8.54 13.59 -1.09
CA CYS A 147 -9.95 13.68 -0.75
C CYS A 147 -10.89 13.41 -1.95
N GLY A 148 -10.35 13.28 -3.17
CA GLY A 148 -11.12 13.04 -4.38
C GLY A 148 -12.00 14.22 -4.81
N TYR A 149 -11.63 15.47 -4.47
CA TYR A 149 -12.33 16.66 -4.96
C TYR A 149 -12.03 16.86 -6.45
N ASP A 150 -13.07 17.16 -7.24
CA ASP A 150 -12.96 17.37 -8.68
C ASP A 150 -13.34 18.78 -9.15
N LEU A 151 -13.86 19.60 -8.23
CA LEU A 151 -14.18 20.99 -8.46
C LEU A 151 -13.99 21.83 -7.19
N ALA A 152 -13.08 22.80 -7.26
CA ALA A 152 -12.90 23.78 -6.19
C ALA A 152 -13.65 25.07 -6.52
N VAL A 153 -14.30 25.69 -5.51
CA VAL A 153 -14.95 26.99 -5.60
C VAL A 153 -14.29 27.97 -4.63
N MET A 154 -14.38 29.26 -4.92
CA MET A 154 -13.92 30.31 -4.02
C MET A 154 -14.65 31.64 -4.27
N SER A 155 -14.64 32.52 -3.25
CA SER A 155 -14.98 33.92 -3.39
C SER A 155 -13.70 34.72 -3.66
N GLY A 156 -13.40 34.99 -4.93
CA GLY A 156 -12.23 35.76 -5.32
C GLY A 156 -12.48 37.26 -5.13
N THR A 157 -11.57 38.01 -4.45
CA THR A 157 -11.67 39.47 -4.39
C THR A 157 -11.50 40.05 -5.78
N THR A 158 -12.33 41.07 -6.13
CA THR A 158 -12.24 41.71 -7.45
C THR A 158 -10.89 42.35 -7.73
N ARG A 159 -10.12 42.67 -6.70
CA ARG A 159 -8.75 43.22 -6.78
C ARG A 159 -7.70 42.19 -7.25
N GLN A 160 -7.95 40.89 -7.13
CA GLN A 160 -6.98 39.82 -7.38
C GLN A 160 -7.37 38.88 -8.55
N LEU A 161 -8.34 39.26 -9.38
CA LEU A 161 -8.85 38.42 -10.47
C LEU A 161 -7.76 37.93 -11.44
N LYS A 162 -6.75 38.78 -11.71
CA LYS A 162 -5.62 38.40 -12.57
C LYS A 162 -4.79 37.24 -11.97
N LEU A 163 -4.60 37.26 -10.66
CA LEU A 163 -3.90 36.18 -9.95
C LEU A 163 -4.70 34.88 -10.02
N TYR A 164 -5.99 34.95 -9.76
CA TYR A 164 -6.84 33.75 -9.79
C TYR A 164 -6.97 33.16 -11.19
N ALA A 165 -7.10 34.00 -12.21
CA ALA A 165 -7.07 33.55 -13.61
C ALA A 165 -5.72 32.88 -13.96
N HIS A 166 -4.60 33.41 -13.47
CA HIS A 166 -3.29 32.79 -13.65
C HIS A 166 -3.18 31.43 -12.96
N LEU A 167 -3.91 31.24 -11.85
CA LEU A 167 -4.04 29.97 -11.13
C LEU A 167 -5.11 29.04 -11.74
N GLY A 168 -5.66 29.37 -12.91
CA GLY A 168 -6.59 28.55 -13.66
C GLY A 168 -8.05 28.63 -13.20
N PHE A 169 -8.36 29.53 -12.26
CA PHE A 169 -9.75 29.77 -11.87
C PHE A 169 -10.51 30.52 -12.96
N VAL A 170 -11.75 30.11 -13.20
CA VAL A 170 -12.67 30.78 -14.10
C VAL A 170 -13.85 31.38 -13.31
N PRO A 171 -14.30 32.62 -13.66
CA PRO A 171 -15.45 33.22 -13.00
C PRO A 171 -16.74 32.51 -13.38
N PHE A 172 -17.70 32.48 -12.43
CA PHE A 172 -19.07 32.04 -12.67
C PHE A 172 -20.05 32.89 -11.82
N GLY A 173 -21.27 32.95 -12.28
CA GLY A 173 -22.32 33.75 -11.60
C GLY A 173 -22.01 35.25 -11.51
N PRO A 174 -22.87 36.02 -10.82
CA PRO A 174 -22.73 37.47 -10.66
C PRO A 174 -21.67 37.81 -9.60
N ILE A 175 -21.15 39.03 -9.64
CA ILE A 175 -20.37 39.62 -8.54
C ILE A 175 -21.28 39.73 -7.31
N VAL A 176 -20.78 39.31 -6.16
CA VAL A 176 -21.50 39.30 -4.88
C VAL A 176 -20.76 40.13 -3.83
N GLY A 177 -21.47 40.55 -2.77
CA GLY A 177 -20.92 41.37 -1.68
C GLY A 177 -21.50 42.78 -1.66
N THR A 178 -20.87 43.67 -0.89
CA THR A 178 -21.26 45.07 -0.73
C THR A 178 -20.24 46.00 -1.42
N PRO A 179 -20.63 47.24 -1.77
CA PRO A 179 -19.68 48.21 -2.33
C PRO A 179 -18.41 48.33 -1.49
N GLY A 180 -17.26 48.13 -2.10
CA GLY A 180 -15.93 48.11 -1.42
C GLY A 180 -15.48 46.75 -0.88
N ALA A 181 -16.39 45.77 -0.79
CA ALA A 181 -16.09 44.36 -0.43
C ALA A 181 -16.76 43.40 -1.44
N GLU A 182 -16.44 43.60 -2.70
CA GLU A 182 -16.97 42.81 -3.82
C GLU A 182 -16.15 41.58 -4.09
N TYR A 183 -16.82 40.48 -4.39
CA TYR A 183 -16.24 39.19 -4.70
C TYR A 183 -16.81 38.63 -5.98
N GLN A 184 -15.98 38.07 -6.82
CA GLN A 184 -16.35 37.27 -7.96
C GLN A 184 -16.33 35.79 -7.53
N PRO A 185 -17.47 35.05 -7.61
CA PRO A 185 -17.45 33.60 -7.51
C PRO A 185 -16.58 33.00 -8.61
N MET A 186 -15.65 32.13 -8.25
CA MET A 186 -14.72 31.50 -9.16
C MET A 186 -14.65 30.01 -8.91
N MET A 187 -14.45 29.23 -9.98
CA MET A 187 -14.26 27.78 -9.89
C MET A 187 -12.99 27.32 -10.60
N LEU A 188 -12.44 26.22 -10.12
CA LEU A 188 -11.26 25.55 -10.67
C LEU A 188 -11.58 24.07 -10.83
N THR A 189 -11.62 23.60 -12.07
CA THR A 189 -11.78 22.18 -12.35
C THR A 189 -10.47 21.43 -12.10
N ARG A 190 -10.56 20.14 -11.80
CA ARG A 190 -9.39 19.27 -11.63
C ARG A 190 -8.45 19.32 -12.85
N ALA A 191 -8.99 19.30 -14.06
CA ALA A 191 -8.19 19.37 -15.28
C ALA A 191 -7.43 20.72 -15.43
N ALA A 192 -8.08 21.85 -15.10
CA ALA A 192 -7.44 23.17 -15.11
C ALA A 192 -6.35 23.25 -14.03
N ALA A 193 -6.63 22.75 -12.81
CA ALA A 193 -5.67 22.69 -11.73
C ALA A 193 -4.44 21.87 -12.12
N GLN A 194 -4.61 20.71 -12.74
CA GLN A 194 -3.50 19.90 -13.26
C GLN A 194 -2.61 20.67 -14.24
N THR A 195 -3.21 21.43 -15.14
CA THR A 195 -2.47 22.25 -16.12
C THR A 195 -1.65 23.34 -15.43
N VAL A 196 -2.21 24.00 -14.42
CA VAL A 196 -1.52 25.05 -13.64
C VAL A 196 -0.38 24.46 -12.81
N VAL A 197 -0.62 23.36 -12.14
CA VAL A 197 0.40 22.67 -11.33
C VAL A 197 1.56 22.27 -12.24
N ARG A 198 1.33 21.70 -13.42
CA ARG A 198 2.38 21.44 -14.43
C ARG A 198 3.19 22.68 -14.80
N LYS A 199 2.51 23.78 -15.03
CA LYS A 199 3.16 25.03 -15.45
C LYS A 199 3.97 25.69 -14.32
N VAL A 200 3.48 25.63 -13.09
CA VAL A 200 4.06 26.34 -11.93
C VAL A 200 5.15 25.50 -11.23
N VAL A 201 4.94 24.18 -11.14
CA VAL A 201 5.81 23.26 -10.39
C VAL A 201 6.82 22.56 -11.31
N GLY A 202 6.55 22.55 -12.62
CA GLY A 202 7.34 21.85 -13.65
C GLY A 202 6.97 20.37 -13.75
N ASP A 203 7.27 19.75 -14.89
CA ASP A 203 6.95 18.33 -15.15
C ASP A 203 7.65 17.36 -14.16
N ALA A 204 8.74 17.77 -13.54
CA ALA A 204 9.48 16.98 -12.57
C ALA A 204 8.89 16.99 -11.14
N ALA A 205 8.00 17.92 -10.83
CA ALA A 205 7.43 18.11 -9.49
C ALA A 205 5.94 17.77 -9.41
N LEU A 206 5.31 17.42 -10.54
CA LEU A 206 4.13 16.61 -10.47
C LEU A 206 4.59 15.20 -10.13
N PRO A 207 4.17 14.60 -9.01
CA PRO A 207 3.96 13.19 -9.06
C PRO A 207 3.04 13.00 -10.29
N LEU A 208 3.55 12.28 -11.30
CA LEU A 208 2.76 11.74 -12.40
C LEU A 208 1.40 11.40 -11.82
N THR A 209 0.36 12.17 -12.11
CA THR A 209 -1.01 12.05 -11.57
C THR A 209 -0.99 11.32 -10.24
N SER A 210 -1.64 11.71 -9.16
CA SER A 210 -1.75 10.84 -8.01
C SER A 210 -2.57 9.61 -8.43
N ARG A 211 -1.97 8.80 -9.24
CA ARG A 211 -2.29 7.40 -9.41
C ARG A 211 -2.14 6.88 -7.99
N ALA A 212 -3.23 6.47 -7.37
CA ALA A 212 -3.14 5.79 -6.09
C ALA A 212 -1.91 4.90 -6.16
N ALA A 213 -0.95 5.11 -5.25
CA ALA A 213 0.38 4.51 -5.38
C ALA A 213 0.22 3.05 -5.79
N VAL A 214 0.83 2.67 -6.91
CA VAL A 214 0.66 1.30 -7.41
C VAL A 214 1.42 0.39 -6.47
N THR A 215 0.68 -0.41 -5.72
CA THR A 215 1.29 -1.33 -4.76
C THR A 215 1.64 -2.65 -5.42
N PHE A 216 2.90 -3.03 -5.26
CA PHE A 216 3.48 -4.30 -5.68
C PHE A 216 3.84 -5.17 -4.47
N LEU A 217 3.15 -4.98 -3.35
CA LEU A 217 3.36 -5.77 -2.13
C LEU A 217 2.88 -7.22 -2.33
N PRO A 218 3.60 -8.23 -1.81
CA PRO A 218 3.15 -9.62 -1.83
C PRO A 218 2.06 -9.91 -0.79
N GLY A 219 1.72 -8.91 0.03
CA GLY A 219 0.64 -8.93 1.02
C GLY A 219 0.78 -7.80 2.04
N PRO A 220 -0.30 -7.01 2.28
CA PRO A 220 -1.58 -7.07 1.58
C PRO A 220 -1.48 -6.62 0.12
N VAL A 221 -2.18 -7.30 -0.77
CA VAL A 221 -2.27 -6.91 -2.18
C VAL A 221 -3.38 -5.87 -2.40
N ALA A 222 -3.28 -5.09 -3.48
CA ALA A 222 -4.35 -4.17 -3.85
C ALA A 222 -5.66 -4.93 -4.13
N VAL A 223 -6.77 -4.40 -3.60
CA VAL A 223 -8.12 -4.96 -3.78
C VAL A 223 -8.89 -4.17 -4.80
N GLY A 224 -9.71 -4.86 -5.60
CA GLY A 224 -10.54 -4.20 -6.63
C GLY A 224 -11.77 -3.49 -6.05
N PRO A 225 -12.40 -2.56 -6.83
CA PRO A 225 -13.54 -1.76 -6.36
C PRO A 225 -14.72 -2.58 -5.85
N ARG A 226 -15.01 -3.72 -6.48
CA ARG A 226 -16.10 -4.62 -6.05
C ARG A 226 -15.86 -5.19 -4.66
N VAL A 227 -14.61 -5.55 -4.34
CA VAL A 227 -14.21 -6.08 -3.02
C VAL A 227 -14.25 -4.97 -1.97
N GLN A 228 -13.83 -3.74 -2.35
CA GLN A 228 -13.92 -2.56 -1.47
C GLN A 228 -15.37 -2.23 -1.13
N ALA A 229 -16.27 -2.24 -2.13
CA ALA A 229 -17.69 -1.98 -1.92
C ALA A 229 -18.32 -3.00 -0.95
N ALA A 230 -18.01 -4.29 -1.13
CA ALA A 230 -18.53 -5.35 -0.26
C ALA A 230 -18.03 -5.23 1.20
N LEU A 231 -16.79 -4.75 1.42
CA LEU A 231 -16.31 -4.47 2.77
C LEU A 231 -17.11 -3.34 3.44
N GLY A 232 -17.58 -2.37 2.67
CA GLY A 232 -18.34 -1.20 3.14
C GLY A 232 -19.82 -1.47 3.41
N GLU A 233 -20.33 -2.67 3.19
CA GLU A 233 -21.71 -3.03 3.50
C GLU A 233 -22.01 -2.94 5.00
N ALA A 234 -23.29 -2.76 5.36
CA ALA A 234 -23.70 -2.75 6.77
C ALA A 234 -23.37 -4.10 7.44
N ALA A 235 -22.81 -4.04 8.65
CA ALA A 235 -22.48 -5.25 9.38
C ALA A 235 -23.73 -6.07 9.71
N ALA A 236 -23.68 -7.38 9.40
CA ALA A 236 -24.74 -8.33 9.70
C ALA A 236 -24.34 -9.26 10.86
N SER A 237 -25.34 -9.78 11.57
CA SER A 237 -25.10 -10.76 12.62
C SER A 237 -24.53 -12.05 12.04
N HIS A 238 -23.40 -12.52 12.57
CA HIS A 238 -22.81 -13.82 12.24
C HIS A 238 -23.69 -15.03 12.65
N ARG A 239 -24.83 -14.78 13.31
CA ARG A 239 -25.84 -15.77 13.67
C ARG A 239 -27.07 -15.73 12.75
N SER A 240 -27.14 -14.79 11.80
CA SER A 240 -28.26 -14.71 10.86
C SER A 240 -28.19 -15.83 9.81
N ALA A 241 -29.33 -16.24 9.30
CA ALA A 241 -29.42 -17.25 8.23
C ALA A 241 -28.67 -16.77 6.97
N ALA A 242 -28.85 -15.51 6.57
CA ALA A 242 -28.19 -14.92 5.40
C ALA A 242 -26.66 -14.96 5.52
N PHE A 243 -26.09 -14.67 6.70
CA PHE A 243 -24.67 -14.82 6.93
C PHE A 243 -24.23 -16.28 6.79
N GLY A 244 -24.99 -17.23 7.39
CA GLY A 244 -24.69 -18.66 7.28
C GLY A 244 -24.67 -19.16 5.84
N GLU A 245 -25.61 -18.71 5.01
CA GLU A 245 -25.67 -19.03 3.58
C GLU A 245 -24.47 -18.47 2.82
N GLN A 246 -24.12 -17.20 3.04
CA GLN A 246 -22.97 -16.57 2.43
C GLN A 246 -21.65 -17.24 2.85
N PHE A 247 -21.51 -17.57 4.13
CA PHE A 247 -20.34 -18.26 4.67
C PHE A 247 -20.18 -19.65 4.02
N ALA A 248 -21.25 -20.44 3.94
CA ALA A 248 -21.25 -21.73 3.27
C ALA A 248 -20.93 -21.63 1.76
N ALA A 249 -21.42 -20.60 1.09
CA ALA A 249 -21.10 -20.34 -0.32
C ALA A 249 -19.60 -20.02 -0.51
N VAL A 250 -18.99 -19.25 0.38
CA VAL A 250 -17.54 -18.98 0.37
C VAL A 250 -16.75 -20.28 0.56
N GLN A 251 -17.14 -21.11 1.53
CA GLN A 251 -16.49 -22.41 1.73
C GLN A 251 -16.63 -23.31 0.49
N ALA A 252 -17.80 -23.34 -0.13
CA ALA A 252 -18.03 -24.13 -1.34
C ALA A 252 -17.12 -23.68 -2.51
N ARG A 253 -16.99 -22.37 -2.74
CA ARG A 253 -16.09 -21.82 -3.78
C ARG A 253 -14.62 -22.13 -3.52
N LEU A 254 -14.16 -22.01 -2.27
CA LEU A 254 -12.77 -22.35 -1.89
C LEU A 254 -12.48 -23.83 -2.09
N ARG A 255 -13.43 -24.72 -1.73
CA ARG A 255 -13.30 -26.16 -1.99
C ARG A 255 -13.29 -26.47 -3.50
N ALA A 256 -14.16 -25.83 -4.26
CA ALA A 256 -14.19 -26.00 -5.72
C ALA A 256 -12.87 -25.53 -6.39
N LEU A 257 -12.26 -24.45 -5.86
CA LEU A 257 -10.98 -23.93 -6.38
C LEU A 257 -9.81 -24.87 -6.08
N THR A 258 -9.84 -25.59 -4.95
CA THR A 258 -8.67 -26.31 -4.43
C THR A 258 -8.82 -27.84 -4.44
N GLY A 259 -10.02 -28.35 -4.60
CA GLY A 259 -10.31 -29.78 -4.45
C GLY A 259 -10.33 -30.30 -2.99
N ALA A 260 -10.08 -29.43 -2.01
CA ALA A 260 -10.09 -29.83 -0.60
C ALA A 260 -11.47 -30.29 -0.13
N ALA A 261 -11.53 -31.28 0.76
CA ALA A 261 -12.80 -31.79 1.31
C ALA A 261 -13.45 -30.77 2.25
N HIS A 262 -12.66 -30.11 3.08
CA HIS A 262 -13.11 -29.14 4.06
C HIS A 262 -12.25 -27.86 4.05
N VAL A 263 -12.83 -26.72 4.45
CA VAL A 263 -12.11 -25.48 4.72
C VAL A 263 -12.75 -24.77 5.90
N GLN A 264 -11.93 -24.30 6.84
CA GLN A 264 -12.33 -23.46 7.95
C GLN A 264 -11.80 -22.04 7.75
N LEU A 265 -12.64 -21.06 8.06
CA LEU A 265 -12.34 -19.64 7.94
C LEU A 265 -12.26 -19.02 9.34
N LEU A 266 -11.08 -18.51 9.70
CA LEU A 266 -10.81 -17.93 11.03
C LEU A 266 -10.49 -16.45 10.88
N LEU A 267 -10.87 -15.65 11.88
CA LEU A 267 -10.40 -14.26 11.94
C LEU A 267 -8.91 -14.24 12.28
N GLY A 268 -8.09 -13.84 11.33
CA GLY A 268 -6.64 -13.77 11.53
C GLY A 268 -5.84 -13.73 10.23
N SER A 269 -4.54 -13.82 10.37
CA SER A 269 -3.58 -13.87 9.27
C SER A 269 -3.21 -15.31 8.90
N GLY A 270 -2.45 -15.50 7.81
CA GLY A 270 -1.89 -16.80 7.47
C GLY A 270 -1.03 -17.42 8.56
N THR A 271 -0.39 -16.60 9.41
CA THR A 271 0.35 -17.07 10.60
C THR A 271 -0.56 -17.84 11.55
N LEU A 272 -1.78 -17.34 11.80
CA LEU A 272 -2.77 -18.08 12.60
C LEU A 272 -3.14 -19.41 11.94
N ALA A 273 -3.26 -19.45 10.62
CA ALA A 273 -3.56 -20.72 9.92
C ALA A 273 -2.46 -21.77 10.16
N ASN A 274 -1.19 -21.36 10.12
CA ASN A 274 -0.06 -22.24 10.43
C ASN A 274 -0.02 -22.65 11.91
N ASP A 275 -0.37 -21.75 12.85
CA ASP A 275 -0.54 -22.11 14.28
C ASP A 275 -1.63 -23.17 14.47
N VAL A 276 -2.75 -23.06 13.75
CA VAL A 276 -3.81 -24.06 13.78
C VAL A 276 -3.30 -25.43 13.28
N VAL A 277 -2.55 -25.44 12.17
CA VAL A 277 -1.96 -26.69 11.65
C VAL A 277 -1.01 -27.30 12.68
N ALA A 278 -0.11 -26.51 13.28
CA ALA A 278 0.79 -27.00 14.32
C ALA A 278 0.02 -27.56 15.54
N ALA A 279 -1.05 -26.86 15.94
CA ALA A 279 -1.94 -27.34 17.01
C ALA A 279 -2.60 -28.68 16.67
N GLN A 280 -3.12 -28.84 15.45
CA GLN A 280 -3.70 -30.11 15.01
C GLN A 280 -2.66 -31.23 14.95
N LEU A 281 -1.45 -30.96 14.45
CA LEU A 281 -0.37 -31.92 14.42
C LEU A 281 0.05 -32.39 15.82
N SER A 282 -0.09 -31.56 16.84
CA SER A 282 0.16 -31.94 18.23
C SER A 282 -0.81 -33.01 18.77
N LEU A 283 -1.98 -33.16 18.13
CA LEU A 283 -2.97 -34.21 18.44
C LEU A 283 -2.68 -35.55 17.77
N HIS A 284 -1.98 -35.52 16.62
CA HIS A 284 -1.77 -36.71 15.79
C HIS A 284 -0.69 -37.67 16.33
N GLY A 285 0.21 -37.20 17.16
CA GLY A 285 1.37 -38.01 17.57
C GLY A 285 2.36 -38.28 16.43
N GLY A 286 3.36 -39.13 16.68
CA GLY A 286 4.42 -39.40 15.70
C GLY A 286 5.45 -38.24 15.58
N SER A 287 6.45 -38.40 14.72
CA SER A 287 7.41 -37.36 14.35
C SER A 287 7.09 -36.85 12.94
N GLY A 288 7.52 -35.63 12.65
CA GLY A 288 7.33 -35.00 11.35
C GLY A 288 8.63 -34.71 10.62
N LEU A 289 8.48 -34.32 9.37
CA LEU A 289 9.55 -33.76 8.54
C LEU A 289 9.13 -32.39 8.02
N ILE A 290 9.96 -31.35 8.27
CA ILE A 290 9.70 -30.00 7.78
C ILE A 290 10.73 -29.63 6.75
N LEU A 291 10.28 -29.04 5.64
CA LEU A 291 11.18 -28.63 4.56
C LEU A 291 11.25 -27.11 4.51
N SER A 292 12.47 -26.56 4.43
CA SER A 292 12.69 -25.12 4.35
C SER A 292 13.68 -24.76 3.24
N ASN A 293 13.33 -23.75 2.45
CA ASN A 293 14.22 -23.10 1.47
C ASN A 293 14.04 -21.57 1.46
N GLY A 294 13.55 -21.01 2.58
CA GLY A 294 13.36 -19.58 2.77
C GLY A 294 12.75 -19.22 4.12
N GLU A 295 12.42 -17.95 4.29
CA GLU A 295 11.89 -17.40 5.54
C GLU A 295 10.62 -18.12 6.02
N PHE A 296 9.69 -18.43 5.10
CA PHE A 296 8.42 -19.03 5.51
C PHE A 296 8.57 -20.50 5.84
N GLY A 297 9.48 -21.22 5.18
CA GLY A 297 9.89 -22.56 5.61
C GLY A 297 10.52 -22.57 7.01
N ASP A 298 11.38 -21.59 7.31
CA ASP A 298 11.98 -21.44 8.65
C ASP A 298 10.93 -21.09 9.71
N ARG A 299 9.86 -20.35 9.33
CA ARG A 299 8.72 -20.07 10.24
C ARG A 299 7.90 -21.32 10.52
N LEU A 300 7.73 -22.25 9.57
CA LEU A 300 7.08 -23.54 9.87
C LEU A 300 7.84 -24.31 10.96
N ILE A 301 9.17 -24.28 10.92
CA ILE A 301 10.00 -24.86 11.97
C ILE A 301 9.76 -24.17 13.32
N ASP A 302 9.61 -22.83 13.35
CA ASP A 302 9.29 -22.09 14.59
C ASP A 302 7.89 -22.44 15.10
N HIS A 303 6.87 -22.52 14.24
CA HIS A 303 5.52 -22.98 14.61
C HIS A 303 5.57 -24.36 15.27
N ALA A 304 6.28 -25.32 14.65
CA ALA A 304 6.40 -26.68 15.18
C ALA A 304 7.11 -26.70 16.54
N ARG A 305 8.16 -25.89 16.74
CA ARG A 305 8.87 -25.78 18.03
C ARG A 305 7.97 -25.20 19.12
N ARG A 306 7.18 -24.19 18.81
CA ARG A 306 6.26 -23.55 19.77
C ARG A 306 5.18 -24.50 20.27
N PHE A 307 4.76 -25.44 19.42
CA PHE A 307 3.83 -26.50 19.78
C PHE A 307 4.53 -27.79 20.29
N ALA A 308 5.83 -27.74 20.56
CA ALA A 308 6.63 -28.86 21.04
C ALA A 308 6.48 -30.13 20.18
N LEU A 309 6.30 -29.98 18.86
CA LEU A 309 6.19 -31.11 17.94
C LEU A 309 7.55 -31.82 17.84
N ARG A 310 7.54 -33.15 17.72
CA ARG A 310 8.72 -33.91 17.37
C ARG A 310 8.89 -33.92 15.85
N PHE A 311 10.04 -33.43 15.37
CA PHE A 311 10.30 -33.38 13.92
C PHE A 311 11.81 -33.35 13.62
N SER A 312 12.14 -33.71 12.39
CA SER A 312 13.42 -33.38 11.74
C SER A 312 13.17 -32.34 10.64
N ASP A 313 14.23 -31.70 10.15
CA ASP A 313 14.12 -30.76 9.05
C ASP A 313 15.13 -31.02 7.94
N VAL A 314 14.74 -30.70 6.71
CA VAL A 314 15.61 -30.60 5.54
C VAL A 314 15.64 -29.16 5.08
N ARG A 315 16.84 -28.58 5.06
CA ARG A 315 17.08 -27.20 4.65
C ARG A 315 17.81 -27.15 3.32
N THR A 316 17.28 -26.36 2.42
CA THR A 316 17.91 -25.99 1.15
C THR A 316 18.26 -24.50 1.17
N SER A 317 19.34 -24.13 0.51
CA SER A 317 19.76 -22.73 0.41
C SER A 317 18.64 -21.87 -0.18
N TRP A 318 18.43 -20.69 0.38
CA TRP A 318 17.44 -19.72 -0.09
C TRP A 318 17.63 -19.42 -1.59
N GLY A 319 16.54 -19.35 -2.32
CA GLY A 319 16.53 -19.16 -3.78
C GLY A 319 16.69 -20.44 -4.60
N ARG A 320 16.89 -21.60 -3.95
CA ARG A 320 16.90 -22.91 -4.59
C ARG A 320 15.61 -23.67 -4.29
N PRO A 321 15.13 -24.52 -5.21
CA PRO A 321 14.02 -25.43 -4.93
C PRO A 321 14.43 -26.46 -3.88
N LEU A 322 13.46 -27.08 -3.22
CA LEU A 322 13.70 -28.19 -2.31
C LEU A 322 14.40 -29.34 -3.03
N ASP A 323 15.42 -29.90 -2.39
CA ASP A 323 16.16 -31.07 -2.91
C ASP A 323 15.34 -32.36 -2.71
N LEU A 324 14.60 -32.75 -3.75
CA LEU A 324 13.72 -33.92 -3.70
C LEU A 324 14.46 -35.21 -3.36
N ALA A 325 15.69 -35.37 -3.80
CA ALA A 325 16.50 -36.57 -3.49
C ALA A 325 16.88 -36.59 -1.99
N ALA A 326 17.24 -35.43 -1.42
CA ALA A 326 17.50 -35.33 0.02
C ALA A 326 16.22 -35.57 0.85
N VAL A 327 15.08 -35.07 0.38
CA VAL A 327 13.78 -35.32 1.00
C VAL A 327 13.43 -36.79 0.98
N GLU A 328 13.60 -37.48 -0.17
CA GLU A 328 13.32 -38.90 -0.32
C GLU A 328 14.16 -39.77 0.64
N ARG A 329 15.49 -39.52 0.69
CA ARG A 329 16.38 -40.22 1.64
C ARG A 329 15.93 -39.99 3.10
N ARG A 330 15.46 -38.77 3.42
CA ARG A 330 15.03 -38.46 4.78
C ARG A 330 13.70 -39.13 5.14
N LEU A 331 12.77 -39.19 4.19
CA LEU A 331 11.51 -39.91 4.34
C LEU A 331 11.74 -41.41 4.62
N ASP A 332 12.70 -42.02 3.93
CA ASP A 332 13.02 -43.42 4.11
C ASP A 332 13.74 -43.70 5.44
N ALA A 333 14.61 -42.80 5.89
CA ALA A 333 15.37 -42.96 7.14
C ALA A 333 14.53 -42.69 8.40
N ASP A 334 13.69 -41.64 8.40
CA ASP A 334 12.98 -41.16 9.59
C ASP A 334 11.56 -41.73 9.70
N THR A 335 10.99 -42.23 8.60
CA THR A 335 9.59 -42.69 8.51
C THR A 335 8.61 -41.75 9.26
N PRO A 336 8.56 -40.44 8.88
CA PRO A 336 7.76 -39.49 9.59
C PRO A 336 6.27 -39.73 9.39
N ALA A 337 5.45 -39.38 10.39
CA ALA A 337 4.00 -39.45 10.28
C ALA A 337 3.43 -38.35 9.36
N TRP A 338 4.10 -37.21 9.28
CA TRP A 338 3.69 -36.08 8.46
C TRP A 338 4.88 -35.32 7.89
N LEU A 339 4.64 -34.64 6.73
CA LEU A 339 5.59 -33.74 6.08
C LEU A 339 4.93 -32.38 5.92
N TRP A 340 5.66 -31.28 6.23
CA TRP A 340 5.15 -29.91 6.12
C TRP A 340 6.14 -29.00 5.37
N PHE A 341 5.64 -28.28 4.36
CA PHE A 341 6.47 -27.39 3.52
C PHE A 341 5.68 -26.21 2.96
N VAL A 342 6.39 -25.20 2.45
CA VAL A 342 5.83 -24.04 1.74
C VAL A 342 5.81 -24.35 0.25
N GLN A 343 4.65 -24.22 -0.40
CA GLN A 343 4.53 -24.45 -1.84
C GLN A 343 5.18 -23.31 -2.65
N LEU A 344 4.78 -22.06 -2.40
CA LEU A 344 5.39 -20.86 -3.01
C LEU A 344 6.13 -20.09 -1.92
N GLU A 345 7.44 -20.23 -1.88
CA GLU A 345 8.26 -19.52 -0.89
C GLU A 345 8.31 -18.02 -1.19
N THR A 346 7.54 -17.26 -0.43
CA THR A 346 7.32 -15.82 -0.66
C THR A 346 8.63 -15.03 -0.62
N SER A 347 9.54 -15.39 0.30
CA SER A 347 10.78 -14.64 0.51
C SER A 347 11.72 -14.65 -0.70
N THR A 348 11.67 -15.71 -1.51
CA THR A 348 12.56 -15.90 -2.65
C THR A 348 11.85 -15.92 -4.01
N GLY A 349 10.53 -16.17 -4.03
CA GLY A 349 9.74 -16.39 -5.24
C GLY A 349 9.87 -17.82 -5.80
N VAL A 350 10.48 -18.75 -5.07
CA VAL A 350 10.67 -20.14 -5.52
C VAL A 350 9.39 -20.94 -5.38
N LEU A 351 8.99 -21.63 -6.44
CA LEU A 351 7.91 -22.60 -6.44
C LEU A 351 8.50 -24.01 -6.20
N ASN A 352 8.07 -24.66 -5.14
CA ASN A 352 8.41 -26.04 -4.81
C ASN A 352 7.44 -27.01 -5.50
N ASP A 353 7.94 -28.17 -5.93
CA ASP A 353 7.14 -29.19 -6.60
C ASP A 353 6.25 -29.96 -5.61
N ALA A 354 5.09 -29.39 -5.33
CA ALA A 354 4.12 -29.98 -4.42
C ALA A 354 3.58 -31.33 -4.93
N ALA A 355 3.46 -31.53 -6.24
CA ALA A 355 2.97 -32.78 -6.82
C ALA A 355 3.95 -33.92 -6.59
N ALA A 356 5.25 -33.69 -6.82
CA ALA A 356 6.28 -34.68 -6.53
C ALA A 356 6.35 -35.03 -5.04
N LEU A 357 6.28 -34.04 -4.15
CA LEU A 357 6.27 -34.26 -2.69
C LEU A 357 5.04 -35.03 -2.24
N GLN A 358 3.86 -34.70 -2.73
CA GLN A 358 2.62 -35.44 -2.44
C GLN A 358 2.74 -36.91 -2.91
N ALA A 359 3.25 -37.14 -4.13
CA ALA A 359 3.44 -38.49 -4.65
C ALA A 359 4.45 -39.32 -3.83
N MET A 360 5.55 -38.69 -3.36
CA MET A 360 6.53 -39.35 -2.48
C MET A 360 5.91 -39.75 -1.14
N CYS A 361 5.13 -38.88 -0.54
CA CYS A 361 4.45 -39.12 0.74
C CYS A 361 3.36 -40.17 0.61
N ALA A 362 2.55 -40.12 -0.45
CA ALA A 362 1.48 -41.09 -0.69
C ALA A 362 2.02 -42.54 -0.78
N ARG A 363 3.16 -42.78 -1.42
CA ARG A 363 3.78 -44.10 -1.48
C ARG A 363 4.26 -44.63 -0.12
N ARG A 364 4.41 -43.75 0.87
CA ARG A 364 4.91 -44.05 2.21
C ARG A 364 3.87 -43.92 3.33
N GLY A 365 2.64 -43.57 2.97
CA GLY A 365 1.59 -43.31 3.96
C GLY A 365 1.86 -42.09 4.86
N VAL A 366 2.69 -41.13 4.41
CA VAL A 366 3.03 -39.91 5.14
C VAL A 366 1.97 -38.85 4.84
N ALA A 367 1.39 -38.25 5.88
CA ALA A 367 0.44 -37.17 5.74
C ALA A 367 1.13 -35.88 5.24
N VAL A 368 0.49 -35.17 4.30
CA VAL A 368 1.07 -33.95 3.72
C VAL A 368 0.40 -32.72 4.29
N CYS A 369 1.23 -31.75 4.73
CA CYS A 369 0.81 -30.40 5.12
C CYS A 369 1.48 -29.37 4.22
N ILE A 370 0.70 -28.38 3.72
CA ILE A 370 1.17 -27.39 2.76
C ILE A 370 0.86 -25.97 3.27
N ASP A 371 1.88 -25.13 3.40
CA ASP A 371 1.65 -23.70 3.41
C ASP A 371 1.43 -23.22 1.97
N ALA A 372 0.16 -22.93 1.65
CA ALA A 372 -0.29 -22.43 0.35
C ALA A 372 -0.67 -20.94 0.40
N ILE A 373 -0.27 -20.22 1.45
CA ILE A 373 -0.68 -18.83 1.69
C ILE A 373 -0.37 -17.93 0.49
N SER A 374 0.77 -18.11 -0.16
CA SER A 374 1.18 -17.31 -1.32
C SER A 374 0.82 -17.93 -2.67
N SER A 375 0.55 -19.23 -2.73
CA SER A 375 0.16 -19.94 -3.97
C SER A 375 -1.35 -19.87 -4.24
N LEU A 376 -2.17 -19.92 -3.19
CA LEU A 376 -3.63 -19.90 -3.30
C LEU A 376 -4.14 -18.64 -4.02
N GLY A 377 -4.83 -18.85 -5.14
CA GLY A 377 -5.36 -17.77 -6.00
C GLY A 377 -4.33 -17.16 -6.98
N ASN A 378 -3.06 -17.60 -6.96
CA ASN A 378 -2.01 -17.18 -7.90
C ASN A 378 -1.65 -18.24 -8.94
N LEU A 379 -1.77 -19.50 -8.57
CA LEU A 379 -1.48 -20.63 -9.44
C LEU A 379 -2.44 -21.78 -9.13
N PRO A 380 -2.59 -22.75 -10.03
CA PRO A 380 -3.38 -23.95 -9.76
C PRO A 380 -2.83 -24.71 -8.55
N ILE A 381 -3.75 -25.17 -7.70
CA ILE A 381 -3.41 -25.96 -6.52
C ILE A 381 -4.37 -27.13 -6.42
N ASP A 382 -3.85 -28.30 -6.08
CA ASP A 382 -4.63 -29.49 -5.80
C ASP A 382 -4.40 -29.92 -4.34
N LEU A 383 -5.45 -29.79 -3.53
CA LEU A 383 -5.42 -30.14 -2.10
C LEU A 383 -6.17 -31.45 -1.81
N ARG A 384 -6.53 -32.23 -2.83
CA ARG A 384 -7.07 -33.59 -2.60
C ARG A 384 -6.03 -34.44 -1.89
N HIS A 385 -6.45 -35.11 -0.84
CA HIS A 385 -5.58 -35.96 -0.01
C HIS A 385 -4.45 -35.20 0.73
N VAL A 386 -4.55 -33.89 0.84
CA VAL A 386 -3.65 -33.07 1.68
C VAL A 386 -4.25 -33.02 3.09
N GLN A 387 -3.50 -33.48 4.09
CA GLN A 387 -3.97 -33.55 5.48
C GLN A 387 -4.35 -32.16 5.99
N PHE A 388 -3.46 -31.17 5.82
CA PHE A 388 -3.72 -29.78 6.12
C PHE A 388 -3.10 -28.86 5.06
N ALA A 389 -3.80 -27.81 4.68
CA ALA A 389 -3.20 -26.71 3.93
C ALA A 389 -3.65 -25.38 4.49
N THR A 390 -2.80 -24.36 4.34
CA THR A 390 -3.08 -23.02 4.85
C THR A 390 -3.19 -22.01 3.72
N GLY A 391 -4.03 -20.97 3.94
CA GLY A 391 -4.24 -19.88 3.02
C GLY A 391 -4.55 -18.59 3.77
N ALA A 392 -4.63 -17.49 3.04
CA ALA A 392 -5.03 -16.19 3.59
C ALA A 392 -5.76 -15.35 2.53
N SER A 393 -6.75 -14.57 2.97
CA SER A 393 -7.56 -13.72 2.09
C SER A 393 -6.78 -12.59 1.42
N GLY A 394 -5.77 -12.03 2.10
CA GLY A 394 -5.04 -10.81 1.70
C GLY A 394 -3.89 -11.00 0.71
N LYS A 395 -3.79 -12.15 0.06
CA LYS A 395 -2.76 -12.45 -0.95
C LYS A 395 -3.39 -12.76 -2.32
N GLY A 396 -3.08 -13.89 -2.93
CA GLY A 396 -3.53 -14.22 -4.28
C GLY A 396 -5.06 -14.26 -4.46
N LEU A 397 -5.85 -14.43 -3.41
CA LEU A 397 -7.31 -14.27 -3.48
C LEU A 397 -7.76 -12.82 -3.69
N ARG A 398 -6.90 -11.82 -3.46
CA ARG A 398 -7.18 -10.38 -3.66
C ARG A 398 -8.36 -9.86 -2.83
N ALA A 399 -8.58 -10.41 -1.63
CA ALA A 399 -9.49 -9.86 -0.64
C ALA A 399 -8.72 -9.08 0.43
N PHE A 400 -9.45 -8.42 1.33
CA PHE A 400 -8.81 -7.79 2.48
C PHE A 400 -8.14 -8.83 3.39
N PRO A 401 -6.98 -8.53 4.00
CA PRO A 401 -6.41 -9.37 5.03
C PRO A 401 -7.37 -9.44 6.23
N GLY A 402 -7.33 -10.56 6.94
CA GLY A 402 -8.16 -10.75 8.14
C GLY A 402 -8.88 -12.10 8.18
N ILE A 403 -8.87 -12.89 7.09
CA ILE A 403 -9.36 -14.27 7.09
C ILE A 403 -8.17 -15.22 6.88
N ALA A 404 -7.92 -16.05 7.87
CA ALA A 404 -7.04 -17.21 7.80
C ALA A 404 -7.85 -18.42 7.29
N LEU A 405 -7.29 -19.20 6.39
CA LEU A 405 -7.93 -20.37 5.78
C LEU A 405 -7.16 -21.63 6.17
N VAL A 406 -7.86 -22.62 6.69
CA VAL A 406 -7.30 -23.95 6.97
C VAL A 406 -8.12 -24.98 6.21
N PHE A 407 -7.51 -25.59 5.21
CA PHE A 407 -8.06 -26.70 4.42
C PHE A 407 -7.65 -28.02 5.08
N HIS A 408 -8.54 -29.02 5.04
CA HIS A 408 -8.24 -30.34 5.56
C HIS A 408 -9.03 -31.43 4.84
N ASP A 409 -8.46 -32.62 4.75
CA ASP A 409 -9.05 -33.76 4.05
C ASP A 409 -9.98 -34.57 4.96
N SER A 410 -9.49 -34.96 6.12
CA SER A 410 -10.29 -35.72 7.11
C SER A 410 -11.09 -34.79 8.03
N GLY A 411 -12.10 -35.29 8.69
CA GLY A 411 -12.78 -34.60 9.78
C GLY A 411 -11.78 -34.14 10.86
N ALA A 412 -12.13 -33.07 11.58
CA ALA A 412 -11.30 -32.60 12.68
C ALA A 412 -11.10 -33.68 13.75
N ALA A 413 -9.88 -33.95 14.15
CA ALA A 413 -9.60 -34.88 15.22
C ALA A 413 -10.18 -34.37 16.55
N PRO A 414 -10.75 -35.22 17.39
CA PRO A 414 -11.23 -34.81 18.70
C PRO A 414 -10.10 -34.24 19.54
N SER A 415 -10.23 -32.99 19.94
CA SER A 415 -9.22 -32.31 20.75
C SER A 415 -9.27 -32.70 22.23
N GLY A 416 -10.43 -33.10 22.68
CA GLY A 416 -10.69 -33.37 24.09
C GLY A 416 -10.46 -32.15 24.98
N GLY A 417 -10.55 -30.93 24.42
CA GLY A 417 -10.31 -29.67 25.12
C GLY A 417 -8.83 -29.36 25.39
N ARG A 418 -7.90 -30.06 24.77
CA ARG A 418 -6.44 -29.83 24.91
C ARG A 418 -5.92 -28.62 24.17
N LEU A 419 -6.66 -28.13 23.18
CA LEU A 419 -6.26 -26.99 22.36
C LEU A 419 -6.95 -25.69 22.81
N PRO A 420 -6.28 -24.54 22.64
CA PRO A 420 -6.95 -23.25 22.74
C PRO A 420 -8.12 -23.18 21.73
N ARG A 421 -9.24 -22.57 22.16
CA ARG A 421 -10.50 -22.55 21.39
C ARG A 421 -10.35 -22.11 19.93
N TYR A 422 -9.54 -21.08 19.66
CA TYR A 422 -9.32 -20.57 18.29
C TYR A 422 -8.49 -21.51 17.41
N LEU A 423 -7.76 -22.45 18.00
CA LEU A 423 -6.93 -23.43 17.27
C LEU A 423 -7.59 -24.80 17.14
N ASP A 424 -8.78 -24.97 17.71
CA ASP A 424 -9.49 -26.24 17.81
C ASP A 424 -10.48 -26.39 16.64
N LEU A 425 -10.05 -27.09 15.58
CA LEU A 425 -10.88 -27.33 14.40
C LEU A 425 -12.14 -28.16 14.70
N GLU A 426 -12.17 -28.95 15.79
CA GLU A 426 -13.38 -29.69 16.21
C GLU A 426 -14.52 -28.70 16.52
N MET A 427 -14.23 -27.56 17.17
CA MET A 427 -15.23 -26.53 17.44
C MET A 427 -15.81 -25.93 16.15
N TYR A 428 -14.96 -25.65 15.16
CA TYR A 428 -15.40 -25.13 13.86
C TYR A 428 -16.26 -26.15 13.12
N ALA A 429 -15.86 -27.40 13.11
CA ALA A 429 -16.63 -28.49 12.47
C ALA A 429 -18.01 -28.65 13.11
N ARG A 430 -18.10 -28.66 14.45
CA ARG A 430 -19.34 -28.77 15.19
C ARG A 430 -20.30 -27.61 14.94
N ASP A 431 -19.76 -26.36 14.89
CA ASP A 431 -20.54 -25.12 14.82
C ASP A 431 -20.64 -24.57 13.37
N ARG A 432 -20.60 -25.44 12.37
CA ARG A 432 -20.73 -25.12 10.93
C ARG A 432 -19.71 -24.06 10.46
N GLY A 433 -18.53 -24.04 11.03
CA GLY A 433 -17.44 -23.10 10.74
C GLY A 433 -17.50 -21.78 11.51
N VAL A 434 -18.51 -21.52 12.34
CA VAL A 434 -18.73 -20.23 13.01
C VAL A 434 -18.92 -20.40 14.52
N PRO A 435 -17.93 -20.93 15.27
CA PRO A 435 -18.03 -21.11 16.71
C PRO A 435 -18.02 -19.80 17.50
N PHE A 436 -17.41 -18.73 16.93
CA PHE A 436 -17.20 -17.43 17.57
C PHE A 436 -17.80 -16.29 16.73
N THR A 437 -17.76 -15.06 17.28
CA THR A 437 -18.09 -13.86 16.50
C THR A 437 -17.22 -13.77 15.25
N HIS A 438 -17.86 -13.50 14.12
CA HIS A 438 -17.19 -13.38 12.82
C HIS A 438 -17.51 -12.04 12.16
N SER A 439 -16.69 -11.60 11.21
CA SER A 439 -16.89 -10.37 10.45
C SER A 439 -17.69 -10.65 9.18
N SER A 440 -18.94 -10.18 9.12
CA SER A 440 -19.75 -10.25 7.89
C SER A 440 -19.12 -9.47 6.74
N ASN A 441 -18.50 -8.32 7.02
CA ASN A 441 -17.84 -7.47 6.03
C ASN A 441 -16.65 -8.18 5.37
N LEU A 442 -15.81 -8.87 6.15
CA LEU A 442 -14.68 -9.63 5.60
C LEU A 442 -15.14 -10.84 4.79
N ILE A 443 -16.22 -11.51 5.21
CA ILE A 443 -16.82 -12.62 4.44
C ILE A 443 -17.44 -12.09 3.14
N ALA A 444 -18.16 -10.97 3.16
CA ALA A 444 -18.71 -10.34 1.96
C ALA A 444 -17.61 -9.93 0.98
N ALA A 445 -16.52 -9.32 1.48
CA ALA A 445 -15.36 -8.96 0.67
C ALA A 445 -14.67 -10.21 0.07
N LEU A 446 -14.50 -11.29 0.83
CA LEU A 446 -13.94 -12.53 0.34
C LEU A 446 -14.86 -13.21 -0.70
N ASP A 447 -16.19 -13.22 -0.45
CA ASP A 447 -17.17 -13.71 -1.42
C ASP A 447 -17.09 -12.93 -2.75
N ALA A 448 -17.03 -11.61 -2.68
CA ALA A 448 -16.85 -10.75 -3.85
C ALA A 448 -15.55 -11.07 -4.62
N ALA A 449 -14.46 -11.36 -3.91
CA ALA A 449 -13.17 -11.70 -4.51
C ALA A 449 -13.16 -13.10 -5.16
N LEU A 450 -13.97 -14.04 -4.65
CA LEU A 450 -14.09 -15.40 -5.16
C LEU A 450 -15.14 -15.57 -6.27
N ARG A 451 -15.96 -14.54 -6.55
CA ARG A 451 -16.96 -14.59 -7.63
C ARG A 451 -16.31 -14.56 -9.00
N PRO A 452 -16.86 -15.23 -9.98
CA PRO A 452 -16.14 -15.89 -11.04
C PRO A 452 -15.43 -14.92 -11.97
N GLU A 453 -14.13 -14.88 -11.83
CA GLU A 453 -13.23 -14.85 -12.97
C GLU A 453 -12.95 -16.30 -13.33
N ASP A 454 -12.71 -16.57 -14.60
CA ASP A 454 -12.11 -17.85 -14.98
C ASP A 454 -10.72 -17.95 -14.33
N TRP A 455 -10.59 -18.84 -13.35
CA TRP A 455 -9.35 -19.03 -12.60
C TRP A 455 -8.18 -19.43 -13.50
N ALA A 456 -8.41 -20.19 -14.56
CA ALA A 456 -7.37 -20.58 -15.51
C ALA A 456 -6.82 -19.36 -16.25
N THR A 457 -7.68 -18.47 -16.72
CA THR A 457 -7.29 -17.19 -17.34
C THR A 457 -6.51 -16.32 -16.36
N ARG A 458 -6.95 -16.25 -15.10
CA ARG A 458 -6.26 -15.48 -14.04
C ARG A 458 -4.87 -16.04 -13.77
N PHE A 459 -4.73 -17.35 -13.59
CA PHE A 459 -3.43 -17.99 -13.37
C PHE A 459 -2.47 -17.77 -14.55
N ALA A 460 -2.96 -17.94 -15.77
CA ALA A 460 -2.18 -17.66 -16.98
C ALA A 460 -1.71 -16.20 -17.05
N ALA A 461 -2.59 -15.24 -16.71
CA ALA A 461 -2.26 -13.82 -16.69
C ALA A 461 -1.18 -13.49 -15.64
N VAL A 462 -1.31 -13.99 -14.40
CA VAL A 462 -0.31 -13.77 -13.34
C VAL A 462 1.04 -14.37 -13.73
N ALA A 463 1.05 -15.59 -14.28
CA ALA A 463 2.27 -16.25 -14.76
C ALA A 463 2.92 -15.46 -15.91
N ALA A 464 2.13 -14.97 -16.88
CA ALA A 464 2.62 -14.16 -17.98
C ALA A 464 3.21 -12.83 -17.51
N GLN A 465 2.56 -12.15 -16.55
CA GLN A 465 3.07 -10.91 -15.96
C GLN A 465 4.37 -11.14 -15.18
N THR A 466 4.46 -12.24 -14.41
CA THR A 466 5.67 -12.60 -13.67
C THR A 466 6.85 -12.80 -14.62
N ARG A 467 6.66 -13.58 -15.69
CA ARG A 467 7.70 -13.79 -16.72
C ARG A 467 8.12 -12.49 -17.40
N TRP A 468 7.14 -11.65 -17.74
CA TRP A 468 7.39 -10.36 -18.40
C TRP A 468 8.21 -9.42 -17.49
N LEU A 469 7.80 -9.27 -16.22
CA LEU A 469 8.50 -8.46 -15.22
C LEU A 469 9.94 -8.95 -15.06
N ARG A 470 10.12 -10.26 -14.81
CA ARG A 470 11.43 -10.88 -14.64
C ARG A 470 12.34 -10.60 -15.83
N ALA A 471 11.86 -10.89 -17.05
CA ALA A 471 12.64 -10.64 -18.28
C ALA A 471 12.99 -9.16 -18.47
N GLY A 472 12.09 -8.25 -18.05
CA GLY A 472 12.33 -6.81 -18.07
C GLY A 472 13.45 -6.38 -17.12
N LEU A 473 13.49 -6.94 -15.92
CA LEU A 473 14.52 -6.70 -14.90
C LEU A 473 15.88 -7.27 -15.33
N GLU A 474 15.91 -8.52 -15.79
CA GLU A 474 17.15 -9.20 -16.22
C GLU A 474 17.81 -8.49 -17.40
N ARG A 475 17.04 -8.02 -18.39
CA ARG A 475 17.58 -7.21 -19.50
C ARG A 475 18.24 -5.91 -19.04
N ARG A 476 17.93 -5.44 -17.84
CA ARG A 476 18.53 -4.23 -17.22
C ARG A 476 19.61 -4.57 -16.19
N GLY A 477 20.04 -5.82 -16.11
CA GLY A 477 21.12 -6.27 -15.23
C GLY A 477 20.71 -6.57 -13.78
N PHE A 478 19.42 -6.53 -13.44
CA PHE A 478 18.96 -6.92 -12.10
C PHE A 478 18.96 -8.44 -11.94
N VAL A 479 19.40 -8.89 -10.76
CA VAL A 479 19.49 -10.31 -10.42
C VAL A 479 18.21 -10.75 -9.71
N CYS A 480 17.46 -11.68 -10.29
CA CYS A 480 16.32 -12.32 -9.65
C CYS A 480 16.80 -13.52 -8.80
N VAL A 481 16.32 -13.61 -7.56
CA VAL A 481 16.78 -14.62 -6.57
C VAL A 481 16.42 -16.05 -6.99
N ALA A 482 15.18 -16.29 -7.41
CA ALA A 482 14.77 -17.58 -7.95
C ALA A 482 15.35 -17.79 -9.36
N ALA A 483 15.80 -18.98 -9.72
CA ALA A 483 16.14 -19.31 -11.11
C ALA A 483 14.87 -19.33 -12.01
N PRO A 484 14.98 -19.05 -13.33
CA PRO A 484 13.82 -18.97 -14.21
C PRO A 484 12.89 -20.19 -14.17
N GLU A 485 13.47 -21.37 -14.13
CA GLU A 485 12.77 -22.67 -14.11
C GLU A 485 12.05 -22.96 -12.79
N HIS A 486 12.44 -22.27 -11.72
CA HIS A 486 11.87 -22.42 -10.37
C HIS A 486 11.05 -21.20 -9.93
N GLN A 487 10.92 -20.21 -10.80
CA GLN A 487 10.18 -18.97 -10.51
C GLN A 487 8.68 -19.25 -10.42
N GLY A 488 8.12 -19.10 -9.23
CA GLY A 488 6.68 -19.15 -9.01
C GLY A 488 5.97 -17.89 -9.52
N ALA A 489 4.70 -18.07 -9.88
CA ALA A 489 3.88 -16.95 -10.33
C ALA A 489 3.50 -15.99 -9.18
N GLY A 490 3.48 -14.71 -9.45
CA GLY A 490 2.97 -13.67 -8.54
C GLY A 490 4.02 -12.87 -7.78
N ILE A 491 5.24 -13.36 -7.61
CA ILE A 491 6.29 -12.68 -6.81
C ILE A 491 7.64 -12.80 -7.51
N VAL A 492 8.36 -11.68 -7.62
CA VAL A 492 9.76 -11.64 -8.05
C VAL A 492 10.58 -10.97 -6.95
N THR A 493 11.55 -11.69 -6.41
CA THR A 493 12.54 -11.18 -5.45
C THR A 493 13.81 -10.79 -6.18
N ILE A 494 14.30 -9.58 -5.95
CA ILE A 494 15.42 -8.97 -6.64
C ILE A 494 16.55 -8.77 -5.61
N ALA A 495 17.73 -9.33 -5.90
CA ALA A 495 18.94 -9.04 -5.14
C ALA A 495 19.57 -7.76 -5.68
N LEU A 496 19.70 -6.75 -4.81
CA LEU A 496 20.32 -5.49 -5.18
C LEU A 496 21.84 -5.56 -5.03
N PRO A 497 22.61 -4.87 -5.90
CA PRO A 497 24.05 -4.77 -5.73
C PRO A 497 24.40 -4.01 -4.43
N SER A 498 25.61 -4.20 -3.92
CA SER A 498 26.07 -3.58 -2.66
C SER A 498 26.14 -2.05 -2.70
N SER A 499 26.17 -1.47 -3.90
CA SER A 499 26.08 0.00 -4.10
C SER A 499 24.68 0.58 -3.84
N MET A 500 23.64 -0.24 -3.75
CA MET A 500 22.25 0.16 -3.51
C MET A 500 21.78 -0.43 -2.16
N ARG A 501 20.94 0.33 -1.42
CA ARG A 501 20.30 -0.17 -0.20
C ARG A 501 18.82 -0.39 -0.44
N SER A 502 18.30 -1.56 -0.10
CA SER A 502 16.91 -1.96 -0.36
C SER A 502 15.89 -0.96 0.20
N THR A 503 16.13 -0.42 1.38
CA THR A 503 15.26 0.58 2.02
C THR A 503 15.29 1.95 1.33
N GLU A 504 16.45 2.36 0.82
CA GLU A 504 16.60 3.63 0.09
C GLU A 504 15.96 3.53 -1.30
N VAL A 505 16.16 2.40 -1.99
CA VAL A 505 15.50 2.09 -3.26
C VAL A 505 13.98 2.08 -3.10
N ALA A 506 13.46 1.43 -2.05
CA ALA A 506 12.02 1.40 -1.79
C ALA A 506 11.47 2.82 -1.53
N ALA A 507 12.17 3.65 -0.76
CA ALA A 507 11.76 5.03 -0.49
C ALA A 507 11.78 5.90 -1.77
N ALA A 508 12.77 5.72 -2.65
CA ALA A 508 12.82 6.41 -3.94
C ALA A 508 11.67 5.98 -4.86
N LEU A 509 11.38 4.68 -4.95
CA LEU A 509 10.26 4.15 -5.72
C LEU A 509 8.91 4.64 -5.18
N GLU A 510 8.74 4.71 -3.85
CA GLU A 510 7.54 5.24 -3.21
C GLU A 510 7.35 6.72 -3.56
N GLY A 511 8.43 7.50 -3.60
CA GLY A 511 8.43 8.88 -4.07
C GLY A 511 7.96 9.04 -5.53
N GLU A 512 8.13 8.01 -6.36
CA GLU A 512 7.64 7.94 -7.75
C GLU A 512 6.25 7.26 -7.87
N GLY A 513 5.61 6.92 -6.74
CA GLY A 513 4.27 6.31 -6.71
C GLY A 513 4.25 4.79 -6.85
N PHE A 514 5.37 4.09 -6.59
CA PHE A 514 5.46 2.63 -6.64
C PHE A 514 5.84 2.05 -5.28
N VAL A 515 4.97 1.27 -4.66
CA VAL A 515 5.23 0.64 -3.35
C VAL A 515 5.68 -0.79 -3.54
N VAL A 516 6.91 -1.10 -3.11
CA VAL A 516 7.51 -2.44 -3.13
C VAL A 516 7.82 -2.93 -1.72
N ALA A 517 7.97 -4.23 -1.52
CA ALA A 517 8.37 -4.76 -0.22
C ALA A 517 9.90 -4.73 -0.07
N ALA A 518 10.38 -4.08 1.03
CA ALA A 518 11.81 -3.96 1.32
C ALA A 518 12.12 -3.91 2.84
N HIS A 519 11.09 -3.81 3.70
CA HIS A 519 11.28 -3.49 5.12
C HIS A 519 11.22 -4.69 6.07
N SER A 520 10.94 -5.90 5.59
CA SER A 520 11.04 -7.11 6.40
C SER A 520 12.51 -7.38 6.77
N ALA A 521 12.77 -7.88 7.97
CA ALA A 521 14.12 -8.13 8.44
C ALA A 521 14.95 -8.93 7.41
N TYR A 522 14.40 -10.04 6.90
CA TYR A 522 15.09 -10.88 5.91
C TYR A 522 15.38 -10.17 4.57
N LEU A 523 14.58 -9.15 4.18
CA LEU A 523 14.85 -8.36 2.97
C LEU A 523 15.98 -7.34 3.22
N VAL A 524 15.94 -6.69 4.37
CA VAL A 524 16.99 -5.75 4.79
C VAL A 524 18.33 -6.46 4.93
N ASP A 525 18.37 -7.59 5.66
CA ASP A 525 19.59 -8.35 5.93
C ASP A 525 20.27 -8.89 4.65
N ARG A 526 19.48 -9.19 3.62
CA ARG A 526 19.97 -9.70 2.33
C ARG A 526 20.10 -8.64 1.25
N ASN A 527 19.72 -7.42 1.53
CA ASN A 527 19.64 -6.32 0.57
C ASN A 527 18.75 -6.66 -0.64
N TRP A 528 17.56 -7.18 -0.38
CA TRP A 528 16.58 -7.59 -1.38
C TRP A 528 15.34 -6.69 -1.37
N ILE A 529 14.69 -6.60 -2.53
CA ILE A 529 13.33 -6.04 -2.66
C ILE A 529 12.42 -7.08 -3.32
N GLN A 530 11.11 -6.97 -3.07
CA GLN A 530 10.13 -7.85 -3.71
C GLN A 530 9.09 -7.05 -4.46
N VAL A 531 8.76 -7.54 -5.65
CA VAL A 531 7.72 -7.02 -6.52
C VAL A 531 6.68 -8.10 -6.74
N SER A 532 5.45 -7.83 -6.35
CA SER A 532 4.33 -8.75 -6.54
C SER A 532 3.44 -8.28 -7.70
N VAL A 533 3.05 -9.22 -8.54
CA VAL A 533 2.03 -9.03 -9.59
C VAL A 533 0.70 -9.72 -9.27
N MET A 534 0.51 -10.14 -8.02
CA MET A 534 -0.71 -10.80 -7.56
C MET A 534 -1.97 -9.97 -7.79
N ALA A 535 -1.88 -8.63 -7.69
CA ALA A 535 -2.98 -7.71 -7.95
C ALA A 535 -3.31 -7.51 -9.43
N SER A 536 -2.56 -8.13 -10.35
CA SER A 536 -2.62 -7.91 -11.81
C SER A 536 -2.44 -6.44 -12.21
N PRO A 537 -1.31 -5.81 -11.88
CA PRO A 537 -1.00 -4.46 -12.31
C PRO A 537 -1.00 -4.36 -13.85
N SER A 538 -1.21 -3.16 -14.40
CA SER A 538 -1.14 -2.97 -15.84
C SER A 538 0.29 -3.13 -16.36
N ARG A 539 0.44 -3.39 -17.67
CA ARG A 539 1.78 -3.43 -18.29
C ARG A 539 2.51 -2.09 -18.20
N ASP A 540 1.77 -0.99 -18.21
CA ASP A 540 2.36 0.35 -18.07
C ASP A 540 2.83 0.61 -16.65
N ASP A 541 2.13 0.07 -15.63
CA ASP A 541 2.60 0.10 -14.24
C ASP A 541 3.92 -0.64 -14.07
N LEU A 542 3.99 -1.85 -14.63
CA LEU A 542 5.19 -2.67 -14.58
C LEU A 542 6.37 -2.03 -15.33
N ARG A 543 6.10 -1.39 -16.48
CA ARG A 543 7.12 -0.65 -17.23
C ARG A 543 7.61 0.54 -16.43
N GLY A 544 6.68 1.35 -15.89
CA GLY A 544 7.00 2.50 -15.04
C GLY A 544 7.86 2.12 -13.82
N LEU A 545 7.51 1.01 -13.14
CA LEU A 545 8.30 0.48 -12.02
C LEU A 545 9.73 0.11 -12.45
N ILE A 546 9.88 -0.63 -13.57
CA ILE A 546 11.21 -1.03 -14.06
C ILE A 546 12.05 0.20 -14.41
N ASP A 547 11.44 1.19 -15.09
CA ASP A 547 12.14 2.41 -15.48
C ASP A 547 12.52 3.27 -14.25
N ALA A 548 11.64 3.34 -13.22
CA ALA A 548 11.95 3.97 -11.95
C ALA A 548 13.12 3.27 -11.23
N LEU A 549 13.09 1.94 -11.17
CA LEU A 549 14.16 1.16 -10.55
C LEU A 549 15.51 1.35 -11.27
N CYS A 550 15.52 1.51 -12.59
CA CYS A 550 16.74 1.84 -13.34
C CYS A 550 17.29 3.23 -12.97
N ARG A 551 16.41 4.22 -12.75
CA ARG A 551 16.86 5.57 -12.32
C ARG A 551 17.48 5.58 -10.93
N THR A 552 17.05 4.69 -10.04
CA THR A 552 17.65 4.58 -8.69
C THR A 552 19.01 3.87 -8.72
N ALA A 553 19.35 3.19 -9.81
CA ALA A 553 20.61 2.47 -9.98
C ALA A 553 21.72 3.32 -10.63
N CYS A 554 21.38 4.50 -11.17
CA CYS A 554 22.31 5.49 -11.72
C CYS A 554 22.67 6.53 -10.68
#